data_c0e614fd33585d913c254ac3d3acba63
#
_entry.id   c0e614fd33585d913c254ac3d3acba63
#
_cell.length_a   1.000
_cell.length_b   1.000
_cell.length_c   1.000
_cell.angle_alpha   90.00
_cell.angle_beta   90.00
_cell.angle_gamma   90.00
#
_symmetry.space_group_name_H-M   'P 1'
#
loop_
_entity.id
_entity.type
_entity.pdbx_description
1 polymer ?
#
loop_
_entity_poly.entity_id
_entity_poly.type
_entity_poly.pdbx_seq_one_letter_code
_entity_poly.pdbx_strand_id
1 'polypeptide(L)'
;NPSRLGIFKILNKMGANIKLKNIKISKGERRGDIFVTNDKELKAINCPSSLNSSAIDEFLIIFLIAAKSRGVSHFKDLSELNKKESPRLKLGSKILNMIGIKTKLTRNSIKIYGQPNISLSKKYEVKNYLKDHRIMAMCTIAALTFGGNWKIYDPESINTSFPSFLKILNESFKIKI
;
A
#
# COMPACT_ATOMS: atom_id res chain seq x y z
N ASN A 1 16.36 -6.50 -5.25
CA ASN A 1 16.76 -7.44 -4.21
C ASN A 1 15.73 -8.56 -4.10
N PRO A 2 16.11 -9.85 -4.30
CA PRO A 2 15.17 -10.97 -4.29
C PRO A 2 14.38 -11.13 -2.98
N SER A 3 14.95 -10.74 -1.83
CA SER A 3 14.28 -10.81 -0.53
C SER A 3 13.15 -9.78 -0.35
N ARG A 4 13.03 -8.81 -1.28
CA ARG A 4 12.03 -7.71 -1.24
C ARG A 4 11.05 -7.76 -2.40
N LEU A 5 10.96 -8.88 -3.10
CA LEU A 5 10.06 -9.05 -4.27
C LEU A 5 8.68 -9.61 -3.89
N GLY A 6 8.35 -9.70 -2.61
CA GLY A 6 7.07 -10.23 -2.14
C GLY A 6 5.86 -9.49 -2.70
N ILE A 7 5.92 -8.16 -2.76
CA ILE A 7 4.85 -7.35 -3.34
C ILE A 7 4.55 -7.77 -4.79
N PHE A 8 5.55 -7.96 -5.65
CA PHE A 8 5.31 -8.34 -7.04
C PHE A 8 4.67 -9.72 -7.16
N LYS A 9 5.09 -10.66 -6.29
CA LYS A 9 4.47 -12.00 -6.25
C LYS A 9 3.02 -11.94 -5.81
N ILE A 10 2.69 -11.10 -4.82
CA ILE A 10 1.31 -10.88 -4.35
C ILE A 10 0.48 -10.24 -5.46
N LEU A 11 0.96 -9.16 -6.07
CA LEU A 11 0.22 -8.45 -7.11
C LEU A 11 0.00 -9.30 -8.37
N ASN A 12 0.99 -10.10 -8.79
CA ASN A 12 0.82 -11.04 -9.90
C ASN A 12 -0.26 -12.09 -9.58
N LYS A 13 -0.33 -12.58 -8.33
CA LYS A 13 -1.41 -13.48 -7.90
C LYS A 13 -2.78 -12.79 -7.88
N MET A 14 -2.84 -11.48 -7.70
CA MET A 14 -4.07 -10.68 -7.82
C MET A 14 -4.42 -10.36 -9.29
N GLY A 15 -3.58 -10.76 -10.25
CA GLY A 15 -3.81 -10.55 -11.69
C GLY A 15 -3.14 -9.32 -12.27
N ALA A 16 -2.28 -8.63 -11.52
CA ALA A 16 -1.51 -7.51 -12.04
C ALA A 16 -0.51 -7.98 -13.10
N ASN A 17 -0.38 -7.23 -14.19
CA ASN A 17 0.60 -7.49 -15.23
C ASN A 17 1.88 -6.68 -14.92
N ILE A 18 2.80 -7.32 -14.20
CA ILE A 18 4.09 -6.75 -13.81
C ILE A 18 5.21 -7.56 -14.44
N LYS A 19 6.08 -6.88 -15.20
CA LYS A 19 7.25 -7.49 -15.84
C LYS A 19 8.51 -6.78 -15.41
N LEU A 20 9.53 -7.56 -15.06
CA LEU A 20 10.88 -7.06 -14.80
C LEU A 20 11.69 -7.19 -16.09
N LYS A 21 12.32 -6.10 -16.54
CA LYS A 21 13.14 -6.04 -17.74
C LYS A 21 14.51 -5.45 -17.44
N ASN A 22 15.44 -5.59 -18.39
CA ASN A 22 16.78 -5.00 -18.32
C ASN A 22 17.51 -5.32 -16.99
N ILE A 23 17.38 -6.56 -16.52
CA ILE A 23 17.98 -6.99 -15.26
C ILE A 23 19.49 -7.05 -15.43
N LYS A 24 20.22 -6.29 -14.61
CA LYS A 24 21.67 -6.23 -14.55
C LYS A 24 22.14 -6.45 -13.12
N ILE A 25 23.35 -6.93 -12.97
CA ILE A 25 24.03 -6.99 -11.66
C ILE A 25 24.94 -5.76 -11.57
N SER A 26 24.75 -4.95 -10.55
CA SER A 26 25.57 -3.77 -10.27
C SER A 26 25.98 -3.81 -8.80
N LYS A 27 27.30 -3.82 -8.54
CA LYS A 27 27.86 -3.92 -7.17
C LYS A 27 27.26 -5.06 -6.35
N GLY A 28 27.08 -6.25 -6.96
CA GLY A 28 26.52 -7.43 -6.30
C GLY A 28 25.00 -7.44 -6.15
N GLU A 29 24.29 -6.38 -6.52
CA GLU A 29 22.83 -6.30 -6.46
C GLU A 29 22.16 -6.36 -7.83
N ARG A 30 21.00 -6.99 -7.90
CA ARG A 30 20.16 -6.96 -9.11
C ARG A 30 19.43 -5.64 -9.20
N ARG A 31 19.55 -4.99 -10.36
CA ARG A 31 18.78 -3.80 -10.76
C ARG A 31 18.03 -4.09 -12.04
N GLY A 32 16.88 -3.47 -12.23
CA GLY A 32 16.10 -3.64 -13.45
C GLY A 32 14.94 -2.66 -13.51
N ASP A 33 14.27 -2.62 -14.65
CA ASP A 33 13.10 -1.80 -14.89
C ASP A 33 11.84 -2.59 -14.56
N ILE A 34 10.85 -1.90 -14.00
CA ILE A 34 9.55 -2.46 -13.65
C ILE A 34 8.52 -1.90 -14.63
N PHE A 35 7.95 -2.79 -15.45
CA PHE A 35 6.84 -2.45 -16.35
C PHE A 35 5.54 -2.93 -15.74
N VAL A 36 4.58 -2.00 -15.58
CA VAL A 36 3.25 -2.28 -15.07
C VAL A 36 2.24 -1.84 -16.13
N THR A 37 1.35 -2.73 -16.53
CA THR A 37 0.22 -2.39 -17.39
C THR A 37 -1.09 -2.65 -16.65
N ASN A 38 -2.07 -1.78 -16.88
CA ASN A 38 -3.40 -1.89 -16.27
C ASN A 38 -4.41 -2.33 -17.33
N ASP A 39 -4.34 -3.59 -17.69
CA ASP A 39 -5.17 -4.23 -18.73
C ASP A 39 -6.31 -5.11 -18.16
N LYS A 40 -6.32 -5.30 -16.83
CA LYS A 40 -7.30 -6.18 -16.17
C LYS A 40 -7.67 -5.68 -14.77
N GLU A 41 -8.92 -5.93 -14.40
CA GLU A 41 -9.37 -5.73 -13.02
C GLU A 41 -8.67 -6.71 -12.08
N LEU A 42 -8.15 -6.20 -10.97
CA LEU A 42 -7.50 -7.03 -9.97
C LEU A 42 -8.52 -7.84 -9.16
N LYS A 43 -8.14 -9.06 -8.81
CA LYS A 43 -8.94 -9.98 -8.00
C LYS A 43 -8.41 -10.05 -6.57
N ALA A 44 -9.32 -10.32 -5.65
CA ALA A 44 -8.96 -10.59 -4.27
C ALA A 44 -8.02 -11.80 -4.14
N ILE A 45 -7.26 -11.83 -3.04
CA ILE A 45 -6.28 -12.87 -2.76
C ILE A 45 -6.48 -13.46 -1.36
N ASN A 46 -6.33 -14.77 -1.24
CA ASN A 46 -5.96 -15.40 0.03
C ASN A 46 -4.42 -15.49 0.05
N CYS A 47 -3.80 -14.48 0.67
CA CYS A 47 -2.36 -14.28 0.57
C CYS A 47 -1.59 -15.38 1.32
N PRO A 48 -0.65 -16.08 0.66
CA PRO A 48 0.22 -17.03 1.34
C PRO A 48 1.11 -16.33 2.37
N SER A 49 1.10 -16.77 3.63
CA SER A 49 1.91 -16.19 4.72
C SER A 49 3.42 -16.26 4.45
N SER A 50 3.86 -17.20 3.61
CA SER A 50 5.27 -17.32 3.18
C SER A 50 5.79 -16.10 2.42
N LEU A 51 4.90 -15.22 1.93
CA LEU A 51 5.28 -13.97 1.27
C LEU A 51 5.39 -12.79 2.24
N ASN A 52 4.98 -12.94 3.50
CA ASN A 52 4.88 -11.84 4.45
C ASN A 52 6.23 -11.15 4.71
N SER A 53 7.28 -11.91 4.98
CA SER A 53 8.61 -11.35 5.27
C SER A 53 9.16 -10.54 4.11
N SER A 54 8.97 -11.01 2.87
CA SER A 54 9.46 -10.35 1.66
C SER A 54 8.58 -9.18 1.17
N ALA A 55 7.42 -8.95 1.80
CA ALA A 55 6.49 -7.86 1.51
C ALA A 55 6.09 -7.07 2.76
N ILE A 56 6.81 -7.25 3.88
CA ILE A 56 6.37 -6.74 5.19
C ILE A 56 6.18 -5.22 5.21
N ASP A 57 7.01 -4.51 4.50
CA ASP A 57 6.97 -3.05 4.49
C ASP A 57 5.99 -2.49 3.45
N GLU A 58 5.51 -3.29 2.51
CA GLU A 58 4.61 -2.90 1.44
C GLU A 58 3.13 -3.22 1.74
N PHE A 59 2.81 -3.89 2.86
CA PHE A 59 1.44 -4.31 3.16
C PHE A 59 0.42 -3.17 3.19
N LEU A 60 0.79 -1.98 3.66
CA LEU A 60 -0.14 -0.84 3.66
C LEU A 60 -0.59 -0.45 2.25
N ILE A 61 0.31 -0.51 1.27
CA ILE A 61 -0.02 -0.29 -0.14
C ILE A 61 -0.78 -1.48 -0.72
N ILE A 62 -0.41 -2.71 -0.36
CA ILE A 62 -1.14 -3.92 -0.75
C ILE A 62 -2.59 -3.86 -0.25
N PHE A 63 -2.84 -3.30 0.93
CA PHE A 63 -4.20 -3.11 1.46
C PHE A 63 -5.02 -2.13 0.61
N LEU A 64 -4.42 -1.05 0.10
CA LEU A 64 -5.09 -0.13 -0.84
C LEU A 64 -5.43 -0.83 -2.16
N ILE A 65 -4.51 -1.64 -2.67
CA ILE A 65 -4.74 -2.42 -3.89
C ILE A 65 -5.86 -3.44 -3.66
N ALA A 66 -5.87 -4.14 -2.52
CA ALA A 66 -6.94 -5.04 -2.13
C ALA A 66 -8.29 -4.31 -1.98
N ALA A 67 -8.27 -3.06 -1.52
CA ALA A 67 -9.47 -2.22 -1.44
C ALA A 67 -10.07 -1.90 -2.81
N LYS A 68 -9.26 -1.83 -3.87
CA LYS A 68 -9.72 -1.65 -5.27
C LYS A 68 -9.88 -2.94 -6.05
N SER A 69 -9.61 -4.10 -5.47
CA SER A 69 -9.79 -5.38 -6.15
C SER A 69 -11.20 -5.93 -5.98
N ARG A 70 -11.63 -6.81 -6.89
CA ARG A 70 -12.92 -7.50 -6.80
C ARG A 70 -12.84 -8.65 -5.79
N GLY A 71 -13.73 -8.66 -4.80
CA GLY A 71 -13.88 -9.75 -3.84
C GLY A 71 -13.29 -9.45 -2.46
N VAL A 72 -12.99 -10.48 -1.67
CA VAL A 72 -12.51 -10.35 -0.29
C VAL A 72 -11.08 -10.88 -0.20
N SER A 73 -10.13 -9.98 0.01
CA SER A 73 -8.74 -10.37 0.26
C SER A 73 -8.51 -10.72 1.73
N HIS A 74 -7.71 -11.75 1.98
CA HIS A 74 -7.38 -12.21 3.32
C HIS A 74 -5.86 -12.30 3.49
N PHE A 75 -5.34 -11.58 4.49
CA PHE A 75 -3.93 -11.56 4.86
C PHE A 75 -3.81 -12.05 6.31
N LYS A 76 -2.97 -13.07 6.53
CA LYS A 76 -2.77 -13.74 7.83
C LYS A 76 -1.32 -13.56 8.30
N ASP A 77 -1.09 -13.86 9.58
CA ASP A 77 0.24 -13.92 10.21
C ASP A 77 1.02 -12.60 10.09
N LEU A 78 0.29 -11.48 10.24
CA LEU A 78 0.80 -10.12 10.12
C LEU A 78 1.11 -9.46 11.47
N SER A 79 1.38 -10.23 12.51
CA SER A 79 1.70 -9.71 13.86
C SER A 79 2.88 -8.73 13.86
N GLU A 80 3.86 -8.94 12.97
CA GLU A 80 5.02 -8.08 12.80
C GLU A 80 4.67 -6.63 12.41
N LEU A 81 3.56 -6.42 11.67
CA LEU A 81 3.11 -5.06 11.32
C LEU A 81 2.71 -4.21 12.53
N ASN A 82 2.33 -4.85 13.63
CA ASN A 82 2.00 -4.14 14.87
C ASN A 82 3.21 -3.89 15.78
N LYS A 83 4.41 -4.37 15.41
CA LYS A 83 5.66 -4.17 16.11
C LYS A 83 6.60 -3.17 15.40
N LYS A 84 6.10 -2.50 14.36
CA LYS A 84 6.84 -1.46 13.63
C LYS A 84 6.78 -0.12 14.39
N GLU A 85 7.11 1.00 13.74
CA GLU A 85 7.06 2.36 14.30
C GLU A 85 5.67 2.72 14.83
N SER A 86 4.66 2.09 14.27
CA SER A 86 3.27 2.18 14.71
C SER A 86 2.57 0.82 14.57
N PRO A 87 1.42 0.59 15.19
CA PRO A 87 0.61 -0.61 14.93
C PRO A 87 -0.03 -0.58 13.54
N ARG A 88 0.82 -0.75 12.50
CA ARG A 88 0.47 -0.56 11.07
C ARG A 88 -0.75 -1.36 10.63
N LEU A 89 -0.90 -2.61 11.10
CA LEU A 89 -2.06 -3.43 10.78
C LEU A 89 -3.36 -2.79 11.27
N LYS A 90 -3.36 -2.29 12.52
CA LYS A 90 -4.50 -1.61 13.13
C LYS A 90 -4.78 -0.25 12.46
N LEU A 91 -3.74 0.56 12.23
CA LEU A 91 -3.88 1.86 11.59
C LEU A 91 -4.32 1.75 10.13
N GLY A 92 -3.76 0.81 9.37
CA GLY A 92 -4.18 0.55 8.00
C GLY A 92 -5.65 0.15 7.91
N SER A 93 -6.11 -0.73 8.80
CA SER A 93 -7.54 -1.07 8.91
C SER A 93 -8.41 0.14 9.24
N LYS A 94 -7.97 0.99 10.18
CA LYS A 94 -8.69 2.23 10.55
C LYS A 94 -8.84 3.18 9.36
N ILE A 95 -7.77 3.37 8.58
CA ILE A 95 -7.79 4.22 7.39
C ILE A 95 -8.74 3.67 6.34
N LEU A 96 -8.69 2.36 6.06
CA LEU A 96 -9.61 1.72 5.12
C LEU A 96 -11.07 1.90 5.54
N ASN A 97 -11.39 1.67 6.83
CA ASN A 97 -12.76 1.86 7.33
C ASN A 97 -13.20 3.33 7.26
N MET A 98 -12.29 4.29 7.52
CA MET A 98 -12.55 5.72 7.42
C MET A 98 -13.00 6.12 6.00
N ILE A 99 -12.45 5.49 4.98
CA ILE A 99 -12.83 5.73 3.57
C ILE A 99 -13.98 4.82 3.08
N GLY A 100 -14.64 4.09 3.98
CA GLY A 100 -15.80 3.26 3.64
C GLY A 100 -15.47 1.84 3.17
N ILE A 101 -14.21 1.43 3.19
CA ILE A 101 -13.82 0.05 2.88
C ILE A 101 -13.98 -0.80 4.14
N LYS A 102 -14.92 -1.76 4.09
CA LYS A 102 -15.15 -2.70 5.18
C LYS A 102 -13.93 -3.60 5.40
N THR A 103 -13.49 -3.71 6.65
CA THR A 103 -12.45 -4.65 7.06
C THR A 103 -12.91 -5.51 8.22
N LYS A 104 -12.36 -6.74 8.32
CA LYS A 104 -12.43 -7.57 9.54
C LYS A 104 -11.01 -7.78 10.04
N LEU A 105 -10.70 -7.16 11.16
CA LEU A 105 -9.38 -7.17 11.78
C LEU A 105 -9.36 -8.18 12.94
N THR A 106 -8.26 -8.94 13.05
CA THR A 106 -7.90 -9.71 14.24
C THR A 106 -6.53 -9.25 14.76
N ARG A 107 -6.00 -9.89 15.79
CA ARG A 107 -4.67 -9.57 16.34
C ARG A 107 -3.56 -9.65 15.28
N ASN A 108 -3.65 -10.58 14.34
CA ASN A 108 -2.60 -10.88 13.36
C ASN A 108 -3.10 -11.04 11.91
N SER A 109 -4.35 -10.73 11.64
CA SER A 109 -4.92 -10.88 10.30
C SER A 109 -5.90 -9.77 9.95
N ILE A 110 -6.10 -9.58 8.64
CA ILE A 110 -7.10 -8.66 8.11
C ILE A 110 -7.79 -9.26 6.90
N LYS A 111 -9.14 -9.13 6.85
CA LYS A 111 -9.93 -9.31 5.62
C LYS A 111 -10.34 -7.95 5.11
N ILE A 112 -10.16 -7.71 3.82
CA ILE A 112 -10.50 -6.46 3.16
C ILE A 112 -11.55 -6.75 2.09
N TYR A 113 -12.70 -6.11 2.20
CA TYR A 113 -13.82 -6.25 1.25
C TYR A 113 -13.64 -5.21 0.16
N GLY A 114 -13.10 -5.63 -0.97
CA GLY A 114 -12.75 -4.74 -2.06
C GLY A 114 -13.96 -4.12 -2.75
N GLN A 115 -13.77 -2.91 -3.24
CA GLN A 115 -14.74 -2.10 -3.99
C GLN A 115 -14.03 -1.50 -5.22
N PRO A 116 -14.01 -2.19 -6.37
CA PRO A 116 -13.26 -1.76 -7.56
C PRO A 116 -13.57 -0.34 -8.01
N ASN A 117 -14.82 0.07 -7.90
CA ASN A 117 -15.33 1.35 -8.37
C ASN A 117 -15.37 2.44 -7.26
N ILE A 118 -14.65 2.22 -6.15
CA ILE A 118 -14.61 3.23 -5.08
C ILE A 118 -14.07 4.55 -5.61
N SER A 119 -14.84 5.61 -5.36
CA SER A 119 -14.46 7.00 -5.62
C SER A 119 -14.90 7.85 -4.43
N LEU A 120 -13.98 8.65 -3.91
CA LEU A 120 -14.19 9.45 -2.72
C LEU A 120 -14.46 10.92 -3.11
N SER A 121 -15.41 11.57 -2.42
CA SER A 121 -15.74 13.00 -2.64
C SER A 121 -15.73 13.84 -1.36
N LYS A 122 -15.59 13.18 -0.19
CA LYS A 122 -15.65 13.83 1.13
C LYS A 122 -14.29 14.40 1.55
N LYS A 123 -14.31 15.14 2.66
CA LYS A 123 -13.10 15.55 3.38
C LYS A 123 -12.69 14.46 4.36
N TYR A 124 -11.39 14.18 4.41
CA TYR A 124 -10.78 13.19 5.30
C TYR A 124 -9.65 13.84 6.07
N GLU A 125 -9.59 13.62 7.37
CA GLU A 125 -8.51 14.09 8.22
C GLU A 125 -7.76 12.89 8.82
N VAL A 126 -6.44 12.89 8.65
CA VAL A 126 -5.55 11.86 9.21
C VAL A 126 -4.58 12.48 10.18
N LYS A 127 -4.77 12.15 11.45
CA LYS A 127 -3.94 12.59 12.57
C LYS A 127 -3.73 11.46 13.58
N ASN A 128 -2.79 11.63 14.47
CA ASN A 128 -2.49 10.65 15.53
C ASN A 128 -2.06 9.26 14.98
N TYR A 129 -1.25 9.27 13.92
CA TYR A 129 -0.68 8.05 13.32
C TYR A 129 0.79 7.81 13.72
N LEU A 130 1.21 8.39 14.85
CA LEU A 130 2.54 8.26 15.46
C LEU A 130 3.68 8.69 14.53
N LYS A 131 3.41 9.63 13.61
CA LYS A 131 4.36 10.11 12.60
C LYS A 131 5.00 8.97 11.77
N ASP A 132 4.30 7.85 11.62
CA ASP A 132 4.77 6.74 10.81
C ASP A 132 4.75 7.11 9.32
N HIS A 133 5.93 7.20 8.72
CA HIS A 133 6.13 7.59 7.32
C HIS A 133 5.38 6.68 6.33
N ARG A 134 5.18 5.39 6.65
CA ARG A 134 4.44 4.47 5.78
C ARG A 134 2.93 4.66 5.87
N ILE A 135 2.41 5.07 7.02
CA ILE A 135 1.00 5.47 7.14
C ILE A 135 0.77 6.77 6.37
N MET A 136 1.69 7.73 6.49
CA MET A 136 1.64 8.96 5.70
C MET A 136 1.63 8.65 4.20
N ALA A 137 2.57 7.82 3.72
CA ALA A 137 2.62 7.38 2.33
C ALA A 137 1.33 6.67 1.88
N MET A 138 0.78 5.75 2.71
CA MET A 138 -0.51 5.09 2.44
C MET A 138 -1.62 6.11 2.22
N CYS A 139 -1.75 7.11 3.10
CA CYS A 139 -2.81 8.12 2.99
C CYS A 139 -2.65 8.99 1.75
N THR A 140 -1.41 9.39 1.41
CA THR A 140 -1.13 10.16 0.19
C THR A 140 -1.49 9.37 -1.07
N ILE A 141 -1.10 8.11 -1.15
CA ILE A 141 -1.46 7.25 -2.30
C ILE A 141 -2.97 6.99 -2.33
N ALA A 142 -3.64 6.84 -1.18
CA ALA A 142 -5.10 6.71 -1.13
C ALA A 142 -5.80 7.96 -1.68
N ALA A 143 -5.33 9.15 -1.32
CA ALA A 143 -5.85 10.41 -1.86
C ALA A 143 -5.73 10.48 -3.39
N LEU A 144 -4.58 10.09 -3.94
CA LEU A 144 -4.34 10.08 -5.38
C LEU A 144 -5.18 9.05 -6.14
N THR A 145 -5.40 7.88 -5.54
CA THR A 145 -6.02 6.75 -6.23
C THR A 145 -7.53 6.67 -6.05
N PHE A 146 -8.04 7.14 -4.93
CA PHE A 146 -9.47 7.07 -4.60
C PHE A 146 -10.18 8.41 -4.70
N GLY A 147 -9.42 9.53 -4.76
CA GLY A 147 -9.98 10.88 -4.74
C GLY A 147 -10.29 11.39 -3.32
N GLY A 148 -11.17 12.39 -3.24
CA GLY A 148 -11.51 13.07 -1.99
C GLY A 148 -10.53 14.21 -1.66
N ASN A 149 -10.86 14.96 -0.61
CA ASN A 149 -10.03 16.05 -0.10
C ASN A 149 -9.40 15.60 1.22
N TRP A 150 -8.07 15.47 1.25
CA TRP A 150 -7.36 14.91 2.39
C TRP A 150 -6.51 15.96 3.10
N LYS A 151 -6.63 16.00 4.42
CA LYS A 151 -5.73 16.73 5.29
C LYS A 151 -4.93 15.72 6.11
N ILE A 152 -3.65 15.55 5.77
CA ILE A 152 -2.74 14.64 6.46
C ILE A 152 -1.83 15.52 7.31
N TYR A 153 -1.86 15.30 8.63
CA TYR A 153 -1.02 16.02 9.59
C TYR A 153 0.39 15.40 9.61
N ASP A 154 1.36 16.16 10.11
CA ASP A 154 2.77 15.75 10.21
C ASP A 154 3.36 15.22 8.88
N PRO A 155 3.18 15.94 7.73
CA PRO A 155 3.65 15.47 6.43
C PRO A 155 5.16 15.29 6.36
N GLU A 156 5.91 16.00 7.22
CA GLU A 156 7.37 15.89 7.35
C GLU A 156 7.83 14.50 7.83
N SER A 157 6.93 13.68 8.39
CA SER A 157 7.24 12.32 8.83
C SER A 157 7.80 11.44 7.69
N ILE A 158 7.47 11.74 6.43
CA ILE A 158 8.00 11.01 5.27
C ILE A 158 9.49 11.27 5.04
N ASN A 159 10.02 12.42 5.49
CA ASN A 159 11.40 12.84 5.26
C ASN A 159 12.42 11.91 5.93
N THR A 160 12.03 11.18 6.97
CA THR A 160 12.89 10.20 7.65
C THR A 160 13.28 9.01 6.76
N SER A 161 12.46 8.71 5.75
CA SER A 161 12.63 7.53 4.89
C SER A 161 12.71 7.88 3.40
N PHE A 162 11.93 8.88 2.95
CA PHE A 162 11.86 9.26 1.53
C PHE A 162 11.69 10.79 1.38
N PRO A 163 12.74 11.60 1.59
CA PRO A 163 12.65 13.07 1.59
C PRO A 163 12.08 13.69 0.30
N SER A 164 12.31 13.04 -0.83
CA SER A 164 11.81 13.52 -2.13
C SER A 164 10.41 13.02 -2.49
N PHE A 165 9.73 12.25 -1.63
CA PHE A 165 8.45 11.59 -1.93
C PHE A 165 7.38 12.58 -2.42
N LEU A 166 7.10 13.61 -1.63
CA LEU A 166 6.07 14.59 -1.98
C LEU A 166 6.43 15.41 -3.22
N LYS A 167 7.72 15.75 -3.38
CA LYS A 167 8.22 16.44 -4.57
C LYS A 167 7.99 15.61 -5.83
N ILE A 168 8.38 14.33 -5.83
CA ILE A 168 8.18 13.41 -6.95
C ILE A 168 6.69 13.28 -7.30
N LEU A 169 5.82 13.15 -6.31
CA LEU A 169 4.37 13.06 -6.55
C LEU A 169 3.82 14.34 -7.16
N ASN A 170 4.24 15.53 -6.66
CA ASN A 170 3.79 16.80 -7.19
C ASN A 170 4.22 16.98 -8.66
N GLU A 171 5.47 16.65 -8.98
CA GLU A 171 6.00 16.71 -10.34
C GLU A 171 5.30 15.73 -11.28
N SER A 172 5.03 14.51 -10.82
CA SER A 172 4.43 13.44 -11.63
C SER A 172 2.93 13.62 -11.86
N PHE A 173 2.21 14.16 -10.89
CA PHE A 173 0.73 14.22 -10.91
C PHE A 173 0.19 15.66 -10.91
N LYS A 174 1.04 16.70 -10.90
CA LYS A 174 0.65 18.12 -10.83
C LYS A 174 -0.30 18.42 -9.69
N ILE A 175 -0.12 17.78 -8.54
CA ILE A 175 -0.93 17.98 -7.34
C ILE A 175 -0.36 19.09 -6.49
N LYS A 176 -1.24 19.89 -5.88
CA LYS A 176 -0.86 20.80 -4.79
C LYS A 176 -0.91 20.02 -3.48
N ILE A 177 0.21 19.77 -2.87
CA ILE A 177 0.35 19.14 -1.54
C ILE A 177 0.61 20.23 -0.53
#